data_71504d4ee067b7a31720acfbf120f073
#
_entry.id   71504d4ee067b7a31720acfbf120f073
#
_cell.length_a   1.000
_cell.length_b   1.000
_cell.length_c   1.000
_cell.angle_alpha   90.00
_cell.angle_beta   90.00
_cell.angle_gamma   90.00
#
_symmetry.space_group_name_H-M   'P 1'
#
loop_
_entity.id
_entity.type
_entity.pdbx_description
1 polymer ?
#
loop_
_entity_poly.entity_id
_entity_poly.type
_entity_poly.pdbx_seq_one_letter_code
_entity_poly.pdbx_strand_id
1 'polypeptide(L)'
;MVILCNKPFTENVEYQKHFKLFPSIELSDFQKWSFKAIVEKQHILVTAHTGSGKTLPAEFAIKHFVEQGKKVIYTSPIKALSNTKLSDLRKKYPTISFGIITGDVTDNPEADVLIMT
;
A
#
# COMPACT_ATOMS: atom_id res chain seq x y z
N MET A 1 20.89 8.75 -2.79
CA MET A 1 20.58 9.93 -1.96
C MET A 1 19.19 9.81 -1.37
N VAL A 2 19.05 10.13 -0.09
CA VAL A 2 17.72 10.08 0.56
C VAL A 2 17.09 11.47 0.47
N ILE A 3 15.83 11.51 0.03
CA ILE A 3 15.04 12.75 -0.03
C ILE A 3 14.11 12.76 1.18
N LEU A 4 14.19 13.81 1.98
CA LEU A 4 13.36 13.98 3.17
C LEU A 4 12.13 14.82 2.82
N CYS A 5 10.93 14.20 2.91
CA CYS A 5 9.66 14.84 2.57
C CYS A 5 8.89 15.20 3.85
N ASN A 6 9.35 16.22 4.55
CA ASN A 6 8.73 16.70 5.79
C ASN A 6 8.00 18.04 5.62
N LYS A 7 7.85 18.52 4.38
CA LYS A 7 7.17 19.77 4.05
C LYS A 7 5.75 19.50 3.60
N PRO A 8 4.85 20.51 3.65
CA PRO A 8 3.53 20.37 3.01
C PRO A 8 3.67 20.01 1.54
N PHE A 9 2.81 19.12 1.07
CA PHE A 9 2.82 18.70 -0.33
C PHE A 9 2.25 19.84 -1.20
N THR A 10 3.00 20.25 -2.21
CA THR A 10 2.53 21.23 -3.18
C THR A 10 1.62 20.52 -4.18
N GLU A 11 0.36 20.97 -4.28
CA GLU A 11 -0.61 20.35 -5.17
C GLU A 11 -0.12 20.38 -6.62
N ASN A 12 -0.24 19.23 -7.29
CA ASN A 12 0.15 19.07 -8.68
C ASN A 12 -0.93 18.28 -9.41
N VAL A 13 -1.43 18.83 -10.50
CA VAL A 13 -2.50 18.23 -11.31
C VAL A 13 -2.13 16.81 -11.76
N GLU A 14 -0.85 16.55 -11.99
CA GLU A 14 -0.35 15.24 -12.44
C GLU A 14 -0.71 14.10 -11.47
N TYR A 15 -0.78 14.36 -10.16
CA TYR A 15 -1.05 13.33 -9.16
C TYR A 15 -2.49 13.33 -8.66
N GLN A 16 -3.32 14.28 -9.06
CA GLN A 16 -4.71 14.40 -8.57
C GLN A 16 -5.55 13.15 -8.89
N LYS A 17 -5.35 12.54 -10.05
CA LYS A 17 -6.07 11.33 -10.42
C LYS A 17 -5.80 10.18 -9.45
N HIS A 18 -4.60 10.11 -8.89
CA HIS A 18 -4.25 9.09 -7.91
C HIS A 18 -4.86 9.38 -6.55
N PHE A 19 -4.89 10.64 -6.13
CA PHE A 19 -5.50 11.05 -4.87
C PHE A 19 -7.00 10.79 -4.84
N LYS A 20 -7.67 10.90 -5.98
CA LYS A 20 -9.11 10.67 -6.12
C LYS A 20 -9.52 9.21 -6.02
N LEU A 21 -8.58 8.27 -6.03
CA LEU A 21 -8.88 6.84 -5.80
C LEU A 21 -9.45 6.58 -4.41
N PHE A 22 -9.25 7.50 -3.48
CA PHE A 22 -9.76 7.41 -2.11
C PHE A 22 -10.61 8.64 -1.79
N PRO A 23 -11.78 8.80 -2.46
CA PRO A 23 -12.56 10.05 -2.37
C PRO A 23 -13.16 10.30 -0.99
N SER A 24 -13.32 9.27 -0.16
CA SER A 24 -13.84 9.39 1.20
C SER A 24 -12.79 9.77 2.23
N ILE A 25 -11.53 9.91 1.81
CA ILE A 25 -10.40 10.17 2.70
C ILE A 25 -9.73 11.46 2.29
N GLU A 26 -9.54 12.36 3.26
CA GLU A 26 -8.70 13.54 3.07
C GLU A 26 -7.26 13.14 3.32
N LEU A 27 -6.43 13.21 2.28
CA LEU A 27 -5.04 12.77 2.37
C LEU A 27 -4.18 13.79 3.11
N SER A 28 -3.37 13.31 4.05
CA SER A 28 -2.35 14.13 4.70
C SER A 28 -1.13 14.32 3.80
N ASP A 29 -0.25 15.25 4.16
CA ASP A 29 0.93 15.54 3.35
C ASP A 29 1.83 14.31 3.16
N PHE A 30 2.08 13.53 4.22
CA PHE A 30 2.95 12.35 4.07
C PHE A 30 2.33 11.29 3.16
N GLN A 31 1.01 11.17 3.15
CA GLN A 31 0.33 10.25 2.24
C GLN A 31 0.48 10.70 0.79
N LYS A 32 0.32 11.99 0.52
CA LYS A 32 0.51 12.55 -0.82
C LYS A 32 1.95 12.39 -1.31
N TRP A 33 2.94 12.65 -0.45
CA TRP A 33 4.35 12.42 -0.76
C TRP A 33 4.63 10.95 -1.08
N SER A 34 4.01 10.03 -0.32
CA SER A 34 4.16 8.60 -0.53
C SER A 34 3.58 8.16 -1.87
N PHE A 35 2.40 8.66 -2.22
CA PHE A 35 1.77 8.37 -3.52
C PHE A 35 2.67 8.84 -4.66
N LYS A 36 3.22 10.04 -4.57
CA LYS A 36 4.15 10.57 -5.57
C LYS A 36 5.36 9.65 -5.75
N ALA A 37 5.99 9.24 -4.65
CA ALA A 37 7.16 8.37 -4.70
C ALA A 37 6.83 7.01 -5.34
N ILE A 38 5.66 6.43 -5.02
CA ILE A 38 5.20 5.17 -5.58
C ILE A 38 5.00 5.30 -7.10
N VAL A 39 4.33 6.35 -7.55
CA VAL A 39 4.10 6.59 -8.97
C VAL A 39 5.43 6.76 -9.72
N GLU A 40 6.40 7.39 -9.10
CA GLU A 40 7.74 7.58 -9.67
C GLU A 40 8.65 6.36 -9.51
N LYS A 41 8.12 5.25 -8.97
CA LYS A 41 8.85 3.98 -8.77
C LYS A 41 10.07 4.12 -7.88
N GLN A 42 9.95 4.93 -6.84
CA GLN A 42 11.00 5.12 -5.84
C GLN A 42 10.71 4.31 -4.58
N HIS A 43 11.76 3.90 -3.91
CA HIS A 43 11.62 3.30 -2.58
C HIS A 43 11.26 4.39 -1.58
N ILE A 44 10.40 4.06 -0.61
CA ILE A 44 10.01 5.01 0.43
C ILE A 44 10.10 4.38 1.81
N LEU A 45 10.43 5.21 2.78
CA LEU A 45 10.31 4.88 4.20
C LEU A 45 9.33 5.86 4.82
N VAL A 46 8.24 5.33 5.38
CA VAL A 46 7.21 6.13 6.04
C VAL A 46 7.35 5.98 7.55
N THR A 47 7.60 7.09 8.23
CA THR A 47 7.63 7.12 9.69
C THR A 47 6.53 8.07 10.17
N ALA A 48 5.56 7.51 10.88
CA ALA A 48 4.43 8.27 11.40
C ALA A 48 3.88 7.56 12.62
N HIS A 49 3.16 8.31 13.47
CA HIS A 49 2.59 7.71 14.68
C HIS A 49 1.44 6.76 14.36
N THR A 50 1.11 5.87 15.30
CA THR A 50 -0.02 4.96 15.18
C THR A 50 -1.31 5.75 15.01
N GLY A 51 -2.16 5.32 14.07
CA GLY A 51 -3.43 5.99 13.79
C GLY A 51 -3.33 7.12 12.78
N SER A 52 -2.15 7.40 12.23
CA SER A 52 -1.97 8.48 11.24
C SER A 52 -2.30 8.09 9.80
N GLY A 53 -2.66 6.82 9.56
CA GLY A 53 -2.97 6.34 8.22
C GLY A 53 -1.75 5.85 7.43
N LYS A 54 -0.76 5.27 8.10
CA LYS A 54 0.46 4.74 7.45
C LYS A 54 0.19 3.62 6.46
N THR A 55 -0.90 2.89 6.63
CA THR A 55 -1.22 1.75 5.75
C THR A 55 -1.79 2.17 4.41
N LEU A 56 -2.33 3.37 4.31
CA LEU A 56 -2.95 3.85 3.06
C LEU A 56 -1.96 3.91 1.90
N PRO A 57 -0.71 4.38 2.06
CA PRO A 57 0.27 4.30 0.99
C PRO A 57 0.53 2.88 0.52
N ALA A 58 0.53 1.89 1.42
CA ALA A 58 0.70 0.49 1.03
C ALA A 58 -0.49 -0.01 0.20
N GLU A 59 -1.71 0.34 0.59
CA GLU A 59 -2.91 -0.02 -0.17
C GLU A 59 -2.92 0.64 -1.56
N PHE A 60 -2.49 1.89 -1.65
CA PHE A 60 -2.34 2.57 -2.94
C PHE A 60 -1.31 1.84 -3.82
N ALA A 61 -0.17 1.45 -3.26
CA ALA A 61 0.86 0.73 -4.00
C ALA A 61 0.34 -0.60 -4.53
N ILE A 62 -0.42 -1.34 -3.72
CA ILE A 62 -1.04 -2.59 -4.14
C ILE A 62 -1.91 -2.35 -5.37
N LYS A 63 -2.85 -1.41 -5.28
CA LYS A 63 -3.77 -1.11 -6.35
C LYS A 63 -3.04 -0.63 -7.60
N HIS A 64 -2.11 0.29 -7.43
CA HIS A 64 -1.37 0.89 -8.53
C HIS A 64 -0.54 -0.14 -9.33
N PHE A 65 0.22 -0.98 -8.63
CA PHE A 65 1.10 -1.94 -9.30
C PHE A 65 0.35 -3.15 -9.86
N VAL A 66 -0.72 -3.61 -9.20
CA VAL A 66 -1.55 -4.69 -9.74
C VAL A 66 -2.22 -4.26 -11.05
N GLU A 67 -2.68 -3.02 -11.14
CA GLU A 67 -3.24 -2.48 -12.38
C GLU A 67 -2.22 -2.42 -13.51
N GLN A 68 -0.93 -2.35 -13.19
CA GLN A 68 0.15 -2.39 -14.17
C GLN A 68 0.61 -3.81 -14.51
N GLY A 69 -0.08 -4.84 -14.03
CA GLY A 69 0.28 -6.22 -14.25
C GLY A 69 1.44 -6.74 -13.43
N LYS A 70 1.79 -6.04 -12.36
CA LYS A 70 2.90 -6.41 -11.47
C LYS A 70 2.39 -7.16 -10.25
N LYS A 71 3.24 -7.98 -9.65
CA LYS A 71 2.95 -8.65 -8.39
C LYS A 71 3.48 -7.82 -7.22
N VAL A 72 2.79 -7.90 -6.09
CA VAL A 72 3.13 -7.15 -4.88
C VAL A 72 3.35 -8.13 -3.74
N ILE A 73 4.39 -7.93 -2.97
CA ILE A 73 4.65 -8.69 -1.75
C ILE A 73 4.48 -7.76 -0.55
N TYR A 74 3.61 -8.16 0.36
CA TYR A 74 3.35 -7.45 1.62
C TYR A 74 3.90 -8.30 2.76
N THR A 75 4.88 -7.78 3.48
CA THR A 75 5.50 -8.52 4.59
C THR A 75 5.09 -7.97 5.94
N SER A 76 4.91 -8.88 6.90
CA SER A 76 4.60 -8.53 8.29
C SER A 76 5.32 -9.50 9.21
N PRO A 77 5.89 -9.03 10.32
CA PRO A 77 6.62 -9.92 11.24
C PRO A 77 5.70 -10.77 12.13
N ILE A 78 4.39 -10.50 12.16
CA ILE A 78 3.45 -11.16 13.06
C ILE A 78 2.38 -11.91 12.26
N LYS A 79 2.30 -13.25 12.43
CA LYS A 79 1.38 -14.12 11.70
C LYS A 79 -0.09 -13.73 11.88
N ALA A 80 -0.49 -13.41 13.10
CA ALA A 80 -1.89 -13.02 13.38
C ALA A 80 -2.29 -11.76 12.60
N LEU A 81 -1.39 -10.78 12.51
CA LEU A 81 -1.65 -9.56 11.74
C LEU A 81 -1.71 -9.85 10.25
N SER A 82 -0.92 -10.82 9.75
CA SER A 82 -0.96 -11.22 8.34
C SER A 82 -2.33 -11.80 7.97
N ASN A 83 -2.90 -12.66 8.81
CA ASN A 83 -4.22 -13.23 8.59
C ASN A 83 -5.32 -12.17 8.60
N THR A 84 -5.26 -11.25 9.55
CA THR A 84 -6.22 -10.14 9.65
C THR A 84 -6.13 -9.25 8.41
N LYS A 85 -4.91 -8.91 8.00
CA LYS A 85 -4.69 -8.08 6.82
C LYS A 85 -5.20 -8.76 5.55
N LEU A 86 -4.99 -10.06 5.40
CA LEU A 86 -5.52 -10.83 4.26
C LEU A 86 -7.04 -10.71 4.18
N SER A 87 -7.73 -10.93 5.30
CA SER A 87 -9.19 -10.85 5.36
C SER A 87 -9.69 -9.45 5.01
N ASP A 88 -9.08 -8.42 5.58
CA ASP A 88 -9.46 -7.03 5.35
C ASP A 88 -9.27 -6.62 3.89
N LEU A 89 -8.12 -6.97 3.30
CA LEU A 89 -7.82 -6.61 1.93
C LEU A 89 -8.70 -7.35 0.92
N ARG A 90 -9.03 -8.62 1.18
CA ARG A 90 -9.96 -9.38 0.33
C ARG A 90 -11.35 -8.75 0.30
N LYS A 91 -11.82 -8.27 1.42
CA LYS A 91 -13.11 -7.58 1.51
C LYS A 91 -13.10 -6.23 0.81
N LYS A 92 -12.02 -5.49 0.98
CA LYS A 92 -11.89 -4.13 0.45
C LYS A 92 -11.64 -4.09 -1.05
N TYR A 93 -10.90 -5.07 -1.57
CA TYR A 93 -10.52 -5.13 -2.99
C TYR A 93 -10.89 -6.49 -3.60
N PRO A 94 -12.19 -6.74 -3.84
CA PRO A 94 -12.64 -8.06 -4.30
C PRO A 94 -12.18 -8.42 -5.72
N THR A 95 -11.72 -7.44 -6.50
CA THR A 95 -11.21 -7.68 -7.86
C THR A 95 -9.74 -8.03 -7.91
N ILE A 96 -9.02 -7.92 -6.79
CA ILE A 96 -7.59 -8.24 -6.70
C ILE A 96 -7.43 -9.59 -6.03
N SER A 97 -6.57 -10.45 -6.57
CA SER A 97 -6.27 -11.74 -5.96
C SER A 97 -5.24 -11.59 -4.85
N PHE A 98 -5.53 -12.14 -3.69
CA PHE A 98 -4.65 -12.12 -2.52
C PHE A 98 -4.33 -13.54 -2.08
N GLY A 99 -3.09 -13.75 -1.67
CA GLY A 99 -2.64 -15.00 -1.08
C GLY A 99 -1.80 -14.75 0.17
N ILE A 100 -1.48 -15.81 0.88
CA ILE A 100 -0.68 -15.75 2.10
C ILE A 100 0.30 -16.91 2.16
N ILE A 101 1.52 -16.62 2.58
CA ILE A 101 2.53 -17.63 2.91
C ILE A 101 3.11 -17.28 4.27
N THR A 102 2.91 -18.18 5.23
CA THR A 102 3.55 -18.12 6.55
C THR A 102 4.23 -19.44 6.83
N GLY A 103 4.85 -19.60 7.98
CA GLY A 103 5.43 -20.87 8.38
C GLY A 103 4.43 -22.02 8.47
N ASP A 104 3.15 -21.70 8.72
CA ASP A 104 2.11 -22.70 8.96
C ASP A 104 1.09 -22.82 7.83
N VAL A 105 0.94 -21.78 7.01
CA VAL A 105 -0.14 -21.70 6.02
C VAL A 105 0.39 -21.23 4.68
N THR A 106 -0.05 -21.91 3.61
CA THR A 106 0.13 -21.46 2.23
C THR A 106 -1.24 -21.49 1.56
N ASP A 107 -1.73 -20.33 1.15
CA ASP A 107 -3.01 -20.19 0.47
C ASP A 107 -2.85 -19.27 -0.73
N ASN A 108 -3.21 -19.76 -1.92
CA ASN A 108 -3.16 -19.01 -3.18
C ASN A 108 -1.79 -18.35 -3.46
N PRO A 109 -0.69 -19.14 -3.54
CA PRO A 109 0.66 -18.56 -3.70
C PRO A 109 0.89 -17.88 -5.05
N GLU A 110 0.01 -18.09 -6.03
CA GLU A 110 0.10 -17.47 -7.36
C GLU A 110 -0.66 -16.15 -7.44
N ALA A 111 -1.21 -15.66 -6.34
CA ALA A 111 -1.97 -14.42 -6.32
C ALA A 111 -1.14 -13.20 -6.74
N ASP A 112 -1.82 -12.17 -7.20
CA ASP A 112 -1.16 -10.90 -7.57
C ASP A 112 -0.56 -10.18 -6.37
N VAL A 113 -1.18 -10.31 -5.21
CA VAL A 113 -0.66 -9.78 -3.94
C VAL A 113 -0.44 -10.93 -2.97
N LEU A 114 0.76 -11.05 -2.47
CA LEU A 114 1.15 -12.13 -1.58
C LEU A 114 1.55 -11.56 -0.22
N ILE A 115 0.83 -11.98 0.83
CA ILE A 115 1.13 -11.57 2.19
C ILE A 115 2.03 -12.63 2.82
N MET A 116 3.15 -12.23 3.38
CA MET A 116 4.15 -13.13 3.93
C MET A 116 4.63 -12.68 5.30
N THR A 117 5.03 -13.61 6.11
CA THR A 117 5.77 -13.33 7.34
C THR A 117 7.25 -13.60 7.15
#